data_38008385043651d81aa5ac15864e9a98
#
_entry.id   38008385043651d81aa5ac15864e9a98
#
_cell.length_a   1.000
_cell.length_b   1.000
_cell.length_c   1.000
_cell.angle_alpha   90.00
_cell.angle_beta   90.00
_cell.angle_gamma   90.00
#
_symmetry.space_group_name_H-M   'P 1'
#
loop_
_entity.id
_entity.type
_entity.pdbx_description
1 polymer ?
#
loop_
_entity_poly.entity_id
_entity_poly.type
_entity_poly.pdbx_seq_one_letter_code
_entity_poly.pdbx_strand_id
1 'polypeptide(L)'
;MRLALLLAFLLAAAIPAIATEPSADDADGDGVVDAVDACPETPAGDLVDQDGCSVCPCDATVDGDAWGSHGAYVRCVVQEARQRVQDHVATKRAMRAAVRAARRSTCGASALTRCCVYANDDADVGACRMMSPDACDKLSDQVDAEDEGSGSCVPNPCVF
;
A
#
# COMPACT_ATOMS: atom_id res chain seq x y z
N MET A 1 -73.59 47.59 13.86
CA MET A 1 -72.28 47.41 14.46
C MET A 1 -71.92 45.92 14.38
N ARG A 2 -71.07 45.53 13.46
CA ARG A 2 -70.60 44.15 13.31
C ARG A 2 -69.10 44.17 13.56
N LEU A 3 -68.68 43.56 14.67
CA LEU A 3 -67.30 43.46 15.13
C LEU A 3 -66.68 42.22 14.43
N ALA A 4 -65.73 42.43 13.51
CA ALA A 4 -64.99 41.35 12.84
C ALA A 4 -63.74 41.05 13.68
N LEU A 5 -63.71 39.83 14.27
CA LEU A 5 -62.52 39.29 14.92
C LEU A 5 -61.63 38.72 13.83
N LEU A 6 -60.45 39.33 13.64
CA LEU A 6 -59.35 38.75 12.85
C LEU A 6 -58.52 37.85 13.74
N LEU A 7 -58.65 36.55 13.62
CA LEU A 7 -57.73 35.56 14.18
C LEU A 7 -56.49 35.47 13.25
N ALA A 8 -55.36 35.99 13.72
CA ALA A 8 -54.09 35.78 13.08
C ALA A 8 -53.51 34.39 13.52
N PHE A 9 -53.52 33.43 12.62
CA PHE A 9 -52.81 32.16 12.80
C PHE A 9 -51.33 32.39 12.55
N LEU A 10 -50.50 32.36 13.62
CA LEU A 10 -49.06 32.24 13.52
C LEU A 10 -48.70 30.77 13.21
N LEU A 11 -48.40 30.49 11.94
CA LEU A 11 -47.73 29.25 11.58
C LEU A 11 -46.28 29.32 12.02
N ALA A 12 -45.93 28.68 13.13
CA ALA A 12 -44.53 28.41 13.50
C ALA A 12 -44.06 27.31 12.57
N ALA A 13 -43.25 27.66 11.57
CA ALA A 13 -42.52 26.70 10.76
C ALA A 13 -41.43 26.07 11.62
N ALA A 14 -41.61 24.84 12.07
CA ALA A 14 -40.55 24.01 12.64
C ALA A 14 -39.56 23.70 11.56
N ILE A 15 -38.40 24.31 11.58
CA ILE A 15 -37.25 23.93 10.75
C ILE A 15 -36.73 22.59 11.30
N PRO A 16 -36.74 21.50 10.52
CA PRO A 16 -36.12 20.27 10.96
C PRO A 16 -34.62 20.56 11.15
N ALA A 17 -34.10 20.35 12.37
CA ALA A 17 -32.68 20.31 12.60
C ALA A 17 -32.13 19.17 11.76
N ILE A 18 -31.33 19.48 10.76
CA ILE A 18 -30.51 18.50 10.05
C ILE A 18 -29.50 18.04 11.08
N ALA A 19 -29.75 16.87 11.68
CA ALA A 19 -28.69 16.17 12.44
C ALA A 19 -27.61 15.89 11.42
N THR A 20 -26.52 16.62 11.48
CA THR A 20 -25.27 16.22 10.83
C THR A 20 -24.85 14.97 11.57
N GLU A 21 -25.02 13.81 10.94
CA GLU A 21 -24.41 12.59 11.45
C GLU A 21 -22.92 12.87 11.58
N PRO A 22 -22.28 12.51 12.71
CA PRO A 22 -20.84 12.61 12.80
C PRO A 22 -20.29 11.79 11.62
N SER A 23 -19.52 12.43 10.75
CA SER A 23 -18.71 11.71 9.78
C SER A 23 -17.84 10.78 10.62
N ALA A 24 -17.96 9.49 10.40
CA ALA A 24 -17.06 8.55 11.02
C ALA A 24 -15.64 8.95 10.58
N ASP A 25 -14.78 9.28 11.54
CA ASP A 25 -13.41 9.63 11.26
C ASP A 25 -12.71 8.42 10.64
N ASP A 26 -11.96 8.64 9.57
CA ASP A 26 -11.15 7.67 8.83
C ASP A 26 -9.86 8.42 8.51
N ALA A 27 -8.90 8.33 9.44
CA ALA A 27 -7.75 9.21 9.51
C ALA A 27 -6.71 8.89 8.43
N ASP A 28 -6.57 7.64 8.04
CA ASP A 28 -5.63 7.21 7.01
C ASP A 28 -6.28 7.09 5.61
N GLY A 29 -7.62 7.12 5.55
CA GLY A 29 -8.37 7.15 4.30
C GLY A 29 -8.43 5.81 3.56
N ASP A 30 -8.32 4.70 4.29
CA ASP A 30 -8.35 3.36 3.74
C ASP A 30 -9.79 2.84 3.51
N GLY A 31 -10.79 3.52 4.09
CA GLY A 31 -12.22 3.22 3.99
C GLY A 31 -12.78 2.50 5.20
N VAL A 32 -12.00 2.26 6.25
CA VAL A 32 -12.42 1.73 7.54
C VAL A 32 -12.36 2.85 8.57
N VAL A 33 -13.41 2.99 9.38
CA VAL A 33 -13.47 4.09 10.35
C VAL A 33 -12.59 3.80 11.55
N ASP A 34 -11.92 4.83 12.09
CA ASP A 34 -10.97 4.74 13.22
C ASP A 34 -11.48 3.90 14.40
N ALA A 35 -12.79 3.94 14.65
CA ALA A 35 -13.39 3.23 15.81
C ALA A 35 -13.33 1.70 15.71
N VAL A 36 -13.16 1.15 14.51
CA VAL A 36 -13.09 -0.30 14.25
C VAL A 36 -11.85 -0.68 13.46
N ASP A 37 -11.01 0.30 13.14
CA ASP A 37 -9.76 0.10 12.43
C ASP A 37 -8.67 -0.41 13.38
N ALA A 38 -8.13 -1.58 13.07
CA ALA A 38 -7.01 -2.18 13.78
C ALA A 38 -5.64 -1.77 13.24
N CYS A 39 -5.61 -1.15 12.05
CA CYS A 39 -4.39 -0.76 11.35
C CYS A 39 -4.45 0.72 10.91
N PRO A 40 -4.43 1.70 11.85
CA PRO A 40 -4.73 3.11 11.62
C PRO A 40 -3.67 3.88 10.80
N GLU A 41 -2.75 3.20 10.19
CA GLU A 41 -1.71 3.77 9.31
C GLU A 41 -1.68 3.07 7.95
N THR A 42 -2.77 2.40 7.55
CA THR A 42 -2.85 1.74 6.24
C THR A 42 -2.91 2.78 5.12
N PRO A 43 -2.03 2.72 4.12
CA PRO A 43 -2.03 3.71 3.05
C PRO A 43 -3.34 3.76 2.26
N ALA A 44 -3.86 4.96 2.05
CA ALA A 44 -5.07 5.18 1.27
C ALA A 44 -4.99 4.52 -0.12
N GLY A 45 -5.95 3.66 -0.41
CA GLY A 45 -6.03 2.91 -1.68
C GLY A 45 -5.44 1.51 -1.64
N ASP A 46 -4.90 1.07 -0.52
CA ASP A 46 -4.60 -0.33 -0.28
C ASP A 46 -5.87 -1.18 -0.26
N LEU A 47 -5.72 -2.46 -0.49
CA LEU A 47 -6.81 -3.42 -0.31
C LEU A 47 -6.81 -3.87 1.15
N VAL A 48 -7.75 -3.35 1.94
CA VAL A 48 -7.86 -3.67 3.37
C VAL A 48 -8.92 -4.72 3.65
N ASP A 49 -8.78 -5.46 4.71
CA ASP A 49 -9.81 -6.35 5.25
C ASP A 49 -10.89 -5.58 6.02
N GLN A 50 -11.72 -6.28 6.80
CA GLN A 50 -12.79 -5.65 7.57
C GLN A 50 -12.28 -4.84 8.77
N ASP A 51 -11.06 -5.12 9.18
CA ASP A 51 -10.40 -4.52 10.34
C ASP A 51 -9.41 -3.40 9.92
N GLY A 52 -9.43 -2.97 8.65
CA GLY A 52 -8.56 -1.90 8.12
C GLY A 52 -7.14 -2.33 7.78
N CYS A 53 -6.79 -3.60 7.95
CA CYS A 53 -5.43 -4.05 7.69
C CYS A 53 -5.22 -4.42 6.22
N SER A 54 -4.10 -3.98 5.64
CA SER A 54 -3.76 -4.31 4.26
C SER A 54 -3.60 -5.81 4.05
N VAL A 55 -4.33 -6.38 3.11
CA VAL A 55 -4.23 -7.80 2.72
C VAL A 55 -3.05 -8.08 1.78
N CYS A 56 -2.46 -7.04 1.21
CA CYS A 56 -1.24 -7.08 0.42
C CYS A 56 -0.35 -5.89 0.80
N PRO A 57 0.26 -5.91 2.00
CA PRO A 57 1.10 -4.80 2.44
C PRO A 57 2.25 -4.54 1.48
N CYS A 58 2.65 -3.26 1.35
CA CYS A 58 3.64 -2.84 0.36
C CYS A 58 5.03 -3.48 0.58
N ASP A 59 5.48 -3.54 1.82
CA ASP A 59 6.86 -3.88 2.16
C ASP A 59 7.07 -5.36 2.46
N ALA A 60 6.02 -6.07 2.86
CA ALA A 60 6.10 -7.48 3.23
C ALA A 60 4.77 -8.21 2.92
N THR A 61 4.78 -9.54 2.98
CA THR A 61 3.54 -10.33 2.99
C THR A 61 2.83 -10.18 4.35
N VAL A 62 1.58 -10.60 4.44
CA VAL A 62 0.81 -10.59 5.72
C VAL A 62 1.49 -11.41 6.81
N ASP A 63 2.32 -12.38 6.46
CA ASP A 63 3.10 -13.19 7.39
C ASP A 63 4.43 -12.52 7.82
N GLY A 64 4.70 -11.33 7.29
CA GLY A 64 5.91 -10.53 7.58
C GLY A 64 7.13 -10.89 6.73
N ASP A 65 7.00 -11.83 5.81
CA ASP A 65 8.08 -12.22 4.89
C ASP A 65 8.26 -11.16 3.79
N ALA A 66 9.47 -10.95 3.34
CA ALA A 66 9.73 -10.09 2.20
C ALA A 66 9.06 -10.65 0.92
N TRP A 67 8.52 -9.76 0.10
CA TRP A 67 8.05 -10.14 -1.24
C TRP A 67 9.23 -10.67 -2.07
N GLY A 68 9.10 -11.85 -2.64
CA GLY A 68 10.12 -12.39 -3.54
C GLY A 68 10.30 -11.57 -4.82
N SER A 69 9.37 -10.68 -5.16
CA SER A 69 9.45 -9.73 -6.27
C SER A 69 8.23 -8.80 -6.30
N HIS A 70 8.34 -7.65 -7.00
CA HIS A 70 7.19 -6.81 -7.33
C HIS A 70 6.06 -7.61 -8.03
N GLY A 71 6.41 -8.57 -8.88
CA GLY A 71 5.43 -9.44 -9.51
C GLY A 71 4.66 -10.33 -8.52
N ALA A 72 5.25 -10.71 -7.38
CA ALA A 72 4.57 -11.45 -6.32
C ALA A 72 3.55 -10.55 -5.61
N TYR A 73 3.92 -9.32 -5.26
CA TYR A 73 3.01 -8.31 -4.74
C TYR A 73 1.82 -8.06 -5.67
N VAL A 74 2.09 -7.79 -6.96
CA VAL A 74 1.02 -7.56 -7.96
C VAL A 74 0.10 -8.77 -8.09
N ARG A 75 0.61 -10.00 -7.98
CA ARG A 75 -0.23 -11.21 -7.97
C ARG A 75 -1.17 -11.25 -6.77
N CYS A 76 -0.69 -10.90 -5.56
CA CYS A 76 -1.52 -10.76 -4.38
C CYS A 76 -2.69 -9.80 -4.66
N VAL A 77 -2.38 -8.57 -5.07
CA VAL A 77 -3.40 -7.55 -5.36
C VAL A 77 -4.40 -8.00 -6.43
N VAL A 78 -3.94 -8.70 -7.48
CA VAL A 78 -4.84 -9.24 -8.52
C VAL A 78 -5.77 -10.31 -7.96
N GLN A 79 -5.26 -11.19 -7.11
CA GLN A 79 -6.02 -12.28 -6.51
C GLN A 79 -7.09 -11.74 -5.57
N GLU A 80 -6.71 -10.87 -4.63
CA GLU A 80 -7.60 -10.25 -3.67
C GLU A 80 -8.67 -9.38 -4.35
N ALA A 81 -8.28 -8.53 -5.29
CA ALA A 81 -9.22 -7.70 -6.02
C ALA A 81 -10.23 -8.52 -6.86
N ARG A 82 -9.84 -9.69 -7.37
CA ARG A 82 -10.75 -10.63 -8.05
C ARG A 82 -11.73 -11.26 -7.09
N GLN A 83 -11.24 -11.71 -5.92
CA GLN A 83 -12.06 -12.30 -4.89
C GLN A 83 -13.16 -11.34 -4.45
N ARG A 84 -12.82 -10.07 -4.18
CA ARG A 84 -13.79 -9.04 -3.82
C ARG A 84 -14.86 -8.79 -4.88
N VAL A 85 -14.53 -8.94 -6.16
CA VAL A 85 -15.54 -8.84 -7.24
C VAL A 85 -16.45 -10.06 -7.24
N GLN A 86 -15.92 -11.25 -6.96
CA GLN A 86 -16.72 -12.48 -6.85
C GLN A 86 -17.67 -12.42 -5.66
N ASP A 87 -17.19 -11.88 -4.54
CA ASP A 87 -17.97 -11.71 -3.30
C ASP A 87 -18.94 -10.50 -3.36
N HIS A 88 -18.99 -9.80 -4.49
CA HIS A 88 -19.85 -8.63 -4.73
C HIS A 88 -19.55 -7.43 -3.81
N VAL A 89 -18.39 -7.39 -3.15
CA VAL A 89 -17.96 -6.27 -2.29
C VAL A 89 -17.17 -5.20 -3.07
N ALA A 90 -16.74 -5.50 -4.30
CA ALA A 90 -16.08 -4.54 -5.17
C ALA A 90 -16.59 -4.62 -6.62
N THR A 91 -16.45 -3.51 -7.34
CA THR A 91 -16.79 -3.45 -8.78
C THR A 91 -15.58 -3.87 -9.64
N LYS A 92 -15.86 -4.35 -10.87
CA LYS A 92 -14.80 -4.60 -11.86
C LYS A 92 -13.97 -3.34 -12.18
N ARG A 93 -14.55 -2.15 -12.02
CA ARG A 93 -13.84 -0.88 -12.22
C ARG A 93 -12.84 -0.64 -11.09
N ALA A 94 -13.25 -0.83 -9.83
CA ALA A 94 -12.38 -0.74 -8.66
C ALA A 94 -11.23 -1.75 -8.74
N MET A 95 -11.51 -3.02 -9.06
CA MET A 95 -10.49 -4.04 -9.29
C MET A 95 -9.43 -3.58 -10.31
N ARG A 96 -9.88 -3.07 -11.48
CA ARG A 96 -8.94 -2.60 -12.51
C ARG A 96 -8.13 -1.39 -12.05
N ALA A 97 -8.69 -0.52 -11.20
CA ALA A 97 -7.97 0.61 -10.63
C ALA A 97 -6.88 0.14 -9.66
N ALA A 98 -7.20 -0.72 -8.71
CA ALA A 98 -6.26 -1.29 -7.76
C ALA A 98 -5.10 -2.03 -8.47
N VAL A 99 -5.40 -2.89 -9.44
CA VAL A 99 -4.36 -3.60 -10.21
C VAL A 99 -3.46 -2.64 -11.00
N ARG A 100 -4.01 -1.55 -11.55
CA ARG A 100 -3.18 -0.55 -12.23
C ARG A 100 -2.29 0.22 -11.26
N ALA A 101 -2.79 0.56 -10.08
CA ALA A 101 -2.01 1.21 -9.03
C ALA A 101 -0.86 0.29 -8.58
N ALA A 102 -1.15 -0.96 -8.24
CA ALA A 102 -0.16 -1.95 -7.86
C ALA A 102 0.97 -2.11 -8.89
N ARG A 103 0.63 -2.20 -10.18
CA ARG A 103 1.62 -2.33 -11.27
C ARG A 103 2.52 -1.11 -11.45
N ARG A 104 2.14 0.05 -10.94
CA ARG A 104 2.90 1.30 -11.04
C ARG A 104 3.64 1.63 -9.75
N SER A 105 3.31 0.93 -8.67
CA SER A 105 3.97 1.09 -7.38
C SER A 105 5.35 0.45 -7.38
N THR A 106 6.12 0.77 -6.38
CA THR A 106 7.40 0.11 -6.06
C THR A 106 7.22 -1.01 -5.03
N CYS A 107 5.98 -1.28 -4.61
CA CYS A 107 5.65 -2.28 -3.61
C CYS A 107 6.12 -3.68 -4.02
N GLY A 108 6.64 -4.43 -3.08
CA GLY A 108 7.20 -5.75 -3.33
C GLY A 108 8.44 -5.75 -4.24
N ALA A 109 8.91 -4.58 -4.66
CA ALA A 109 10.25 -4.49 -5.20
C ALA A 109 11.19 -4.77 -4.03
N SER A 110 11.88 -5.88 -4.07
CA SER A 110 13.02 -6.09 -3.17
C SER A 110 13.88 -4.83 -3.28
N ALA A 111 14.16 -4.18 -2.16
CA ALA A 111 15.11 -3.07 -2.18
C ALA A 111 16.36 -3.61 -2.87
N LEU A 112 16.68 -3.04 -4.03
CA LEU A 112 17.89 -3.48 -4.72
C LEU A 112 19.08 -2.98 -3.91
N THR A 113 19.97 -3.89 -3.62
CA THR A 113 21.25 -3.57 -3.02
C THR A 113 22.36 -3.54 -4.07
N ARG A 114 23.42 -2.84 -3.78
CA ARG A 114 24.66 -2.90 -4.56
C ARG A 114 25.40 -4.15 -4.15
N CYS A 115 25.55 -5.08 -5.06
CA CYS A 115 26.34 -6.28 -4.87
C CYS A 115 27.67 -6.13 -5.61
N CYS A 116 28.76 -6.10 -4.88
CA CYS A 116 30.10 -6.08 -5.45
C CYS A 116 30.55 -7.51 -5.70
N VAL A 117 30.86 -7.83 -6.94
CA VAL A 117 31.30 -9.17 -7.37
C VAL A 117 32.73 -9.09 -7.83
N TYR A 118 33.61 -9.79 -7.16
CA TYR A 118 35.04 -9.81 -7.44
C TYR A 118 35.41 -11.07 -8.26
N ALA A 119 36.38 -10.93 -9.16
CA ALA A 119 36.78 -12.02 -10.02
C ALA A 119 37.57 -13.10 -9.24
N ASN A 120 38.22 -12.72 -8.16
CA ASN A 120 38.95 -13.55 -7.22
C ASN A 120 39.21 -12.72 -5.95
N ASP A 121 39.65 -13.35 -4.88
CA ASP A 121 39.91 -12.75 -3.56
C ASP A 121 40.98 -11.64 -3.56
N ASP A 122 41.80 -11.57 -4.61
CA ASP A 122 42.87 -10.58 -4.78
C ASP A 122 42.48 -9.41 -5.72
N ALA A 123 41.22 -9.36 -6.17
CA ALA A 123 40.80 -8.32 -7.10
C ALA A 123 40.52 -6.98 -6.40
N ASP A 124 41.30 -5.96 -6.70
CA ASP A 124 41.12 -4.60 -6.14
C ASP A 124 39.86 -3.87 -6.65
N VAL A 125 39.26 -4.37 -7.70
CA VAL A 125 38.08 -3.77 -8.33
C VAL A 125 37.03 -4.85 -8.65
N GLY A 126 35.88 -4.73 -8.02
CA GLY A 126 34.72 -5.55 -8.29
C GLY A 126 33.78 -4.97 -9.34
N ALA A 127 32.91 -5.80 -9.87
CA ALA A 127 31.79 -5.39 -10.72
C ALA A 127 30.58 -5.10 -9.85
N CYS A 128 30.12 -3.85 -9.80
CA CYS A 128 28.88 -3.51 -9.10
C CYS A 128 27.65 -3.94 -9.92
N ARG A 129 26.75 -4.66 -9.25
CA ARG A 129 25.46 -5.08 -9.81
C ARG A 129 24.32 -4.71 -8.86
N MET A 130 23.24 -4.19 -9.42
CA MET A 130 22.01 -3.98 -8.66
C MET A 130 21.19 -5.27 -8.64
N MET A 131 21.00 -5.86 -7.47
CA MET A 131 20.19 -7.08 -7.31
C MET A 131 19.53 -7.11 -5.94
N SER A 132 18.64 -8.07 -5.69
CA SER A 132 18.09 -8.25 -4.34
C SER A 132 19.15 -8.73 -3.36
N PRO A 133 19.06 -8.39 -2.06
CA PRO A 133 19.96 -8.91 -1.03
C PRO A 133 20.09 -10.42 -1.09
N ASP A 134 18.98 -11.16 -1.13
CA ASP A 134 18.96 -12.63 -1.27
C ASP A 134 19.71 -13.15 -2.50
N ALA A 135 19.73 -12.37 -3.60
CA ALA A 135 20.46 -12.76 -4.80
C ALA A 135 21.95 -12.49 -4.65
N CYS A 136 22.33 -11.44 -3.91
CA CYS A 136 23.72 -11.16 -3.54
C CYS A 136 24.25 -12.24 -2.61
N ASP A 137 23.50 -12.58 -1.56
CA ASP A 137 23.88 -13.65 -0.61
C ASP A 137 24.08 -15.01 -1.29
N LYS A 138 23.17 -15.37 -2.20
CA LYS A 138 23.32 -16.62 -2.99
C LYS A 138 24.52 -16.58 -3.94
N LEU A 139 24.89 -15.39 -4.38
CA LEU A 139 26.06 -15.23 -5.24
C LEU A 139 27.34 -15.33 -4.42
N SER A 140 27.35 -14.83 -3.18
CA SER A 140 28.49 -14.93 -2.27
C SER A 140 28.84 -16.38 -1.90
N ASP A 141 27.89 -17.31 -1.97
CA ASP A 141 28.13 -18.75 -1.81
C ASP A 141 28.94 -19.38 -2.96
N GLN A 142 29.04 -18.71 -4.11
CA GLN A 142 29.65 -19.22 -5.34
C GLN A 142 30.87 -18.45 -5.80
N VAL A 143 30.91 -17.16 -5.51
CA VAL A 143 31.98 -16.23 -5.87
C VAL A 143 32.17 -15.24 -4.75
N ASP A 144 33.29 -14.52 -4.74
CA ASP A 144 33.48 -13.43 -3.80
C ASP A 144 32.53 -12.28 -4.16
N ALA A 145 31.50 -12.10 -3.31
CA ALA A 145 30.47 -11.10 -3.51
C ALA A 145 30.04 -10.51 -2.17
N GLU A 146 29.92 -9.18 -2.13
CA GLU A 146 29.59 -8.43 -0.93
C GLU A 146 28.37 -7.52 -1.16
N ASP A 147 27.50 -7.44 -0.15
CA ASP A 147 26.38 -6.51 -0.13
C ASP A 147 26.82 -5.16 0.42
N GLU A 148 26.83 -4.15 -0.45
CA GLU A 148 27.20 -2.77 -0.16
C GLU A 148 25.97 -1.88 0.17
N GLY A 149 24.84 -2.49 0.42
CA GLY A 149 23.62 -1.79 0.80
C GLY A 149 22.96 -1.00 -0.35
N SER A 150 22.04 -0.11 0.01
CA SER A 150 21.29 0.69 -0.96
C SER A 150 22.15 1.74 -1.64
N GLY A 151 21.84 2.08 -2.88
CA GLY A 151 22.52 3.14 -3.62
C GLY A 151 22.60 2.87 -5.11
N SER A 152 23.57 3.52 -5.77
CA SER A 152 23.79 3.39 -7.22
C SER A 152 25.17 2.76 -7.48
N CYS A 153 25.28 2.00 -8.55
CA CYS A 153 26.55 1.49 -9.06
C CYS A 153 27.35 2.55 -9.87
N VAL A 154 26.94 3.81 -9.82
CA VAL A 154 27.64 4.92 -10.51
C VAL A 154 27.87 6.07 -9.52
N PRO A 155 29.12 6.44 -9.19
CA PRO A 155 30.36 5.74 -9.58
C PRO A 155 30.42 4.33 -9.00
N ASN A 156 31.30 3.46 -9.56
CA ASN A 156 31.45 2.09 -9.07
C ASN A 156 31.99 2.11 -7.62
N PRO A 157 31.23 1.60 -6.62
CA PRO A 157 31.67 1.58 -5.22
C PRO A 157 32.63 0.41 -4.88
N CYS A 158 32.72 -0.58 -5.77
CA CYS A 158 33.45 -1.83 -5.55
C CYS A 158 34.95 -1.67 -5.84
N VAL A 159 35.59 -0.74 -5.15
CA VAL A 159 37.06 -0.48 -5.21
C VAL A 159 37.60 -0.44 -3.80
N PHE A 160 38.70 -1.16 -3.54
CA PHE A 160 39.44 -1.14 -2.29
C PHE A 160 40.54 -0.10 -2.30
#